data_9119c8b392dc021f01a48e5d31ebead5
#
_entry.id   9119c8b392dc021f01a48e5d31ebead5
#
_cell.length_a   1.000
_cell.length_b   1.000
_cell.length_c   1.000
_cell.angle_alpha   90.00
_cell.angle_beta   90.00
_cell.angle_gamma   90.00
#
_symmetry.space_group_name_H-M   'P 1'
#
loop_
_entity.id
_entity.type
_entity.pdbx_description
1 polymer ?
#
loop_
_entity_poly.entity_id
_entity_poly.type
_entity_poly.pdbx_seq_one_letter_code
_entity_poly.pdbx_strand_id
1 'polypeptide(L)'
;MRRLYAQHSDIYTVSELCGLFGKSKQAYYKHDADVDMRRQAMEELAVRYIMEVRAIDPGIGGLKLWIMYNREFGAGSAIGRDCFCEIFARYGFKLRRRNRAPRTTNSTHGNPTYPNLIKTLIPKRMGELIVSDITY
;
A
#
# COMPACT_ATOMS: atom_id res chain seq x y z
N MET A 1 7.00 -13.42 27.95
CA MET A 1 6.01 -13.95 28.91
C MET A 1 6.01 -15.48 28.98
N ARG A 2 5.75 -16.25 27.88
CA ARG A 2 5.76 -17.74 27.93
C ARG A 2 7.11 -18.32 28.34
N ARG A 3 8.24 -17.80 27.87
CA ARG A 3 9.57 -18.25 28.33
C ARG A 3 9.80 -18.01 29.80
N LEU A 4 9.36 -16.87 30.34
CA LEU A 4 9.44 -16.57 31.78
C LEU A 4 8.56 -17.49 32.62
N TYR A 5 7.34 -17.77 32.11
CA TYR A 5 6.47 -18.73 32.79
C TYR A 5 7.07 -20.14 32.81
N ALA A 6 7.64 -20.60 31.68
CA ALA A 6 8.29 -21.91 31.62
C ALA A 6 9.52 -22.03 32.58
N GLN A 7 10.21 -20.90 32.83
CA GLN A 7 11.37 -20.88 33.76
C GLN A 7 10.99 -20.71 35.23
N HIS A 8 9.82 -20.12 35.51
CA HIS A 8 9.41 -19.71 36.85
C HIS A 8 7.98 -20.14 37.19
N SER A 9 7.51 -21.26 36.63
CA SER A 9 6.17 -21.79 36.84
C SER A 9 5.88 -22.13 38.31
N ASP A 10 6.94 -22.36 39.10
CA ASP A 10 6.85 -22.70 40.53
C ASP A 10 6.60 -21.47 41.42
N ILE A 11 6.89 -20.26 40.88
CA ILE A 11 6.84 -19.01 41.67
C ILE A 11 5.65 -18.14 41.24
N TYR A 12 5.32 -18.12 39.93
CA TYR A 12 4.31 -17.23 39.39
C TYR A 12 3.21 -17.98 38.65
N THR A 13 1.98 -17.59 38.89
CA THR A 13 0.83 -18.04 38.10
C THR A 13 0.73 -17.24 36.79
N VAL A 14 0.09 -17.85 35.77
CA VAL A 14 -0.21 -17.13 34.49
C VAL A 14 -0.98 -15.84 34.76
N SER A 15 -1.83 -15.82 35.79
CA SER A 15 -2.61 -14.63 36.15
C SER A 15 -1.75 -13.47 36.63
N GLU A 16 -0.80 -13.76 37.51
CA GLU A 16 0.13 -12.77 38.06
C GLU A 16 1.05 -12.21 36.97
N LEU A 17 1.61 -13.08 36.14
CA LEU A 17 2.43 -12.64 35.02
C LEU A 17 1.63 -11.78 34.01
N CYS A 18 0.40 -12.17 33.72
CA CYS A 18 -0.47 -11.36 32.86
C CYS A 18 -0.75 -9.98 33.47
N GLY A 19 -0.96 -9.90 34.77
CA GLY A 19 -1.15 -8.63 35.50
C GLY A 19 0.08 -7.71 35.40
N LEU A 20 1.28 -8.28 35.65
CA LEU A 20 2.55 -7.54 35.55
C LEU A 20 2.80 -6.93 34.17
N PHE A 21 2.39 -7.62 33.10
CA PHE A 21 2.57 -7.17 31.72
C PHE A 21 1.34 -6.41 31.17
N GLY A 22 0.31 -6.16 31.96
CA GLY A 22 -0.92 -5.48 31.52
C GLY A 22 -1.66 -6.24 30.40
N LYS A 23 -1.57 -7.57 30.37
CA LYS A 23 -2.18 -8.43 29.34
C LYS A 23 -3.27 -9.31 29.94
N SER A 24 -4.29 -9.63 29.15
CA SER A 24 -5.33 -10.56 29.58
C SER A 24 -4.85 -12.02 29.51
N LYS A 25 -5.41 -12.92 30.35
CA LYS A 25 -5.19 -14.36 30.23
C LYS A 25 -5.54 -14.91 28.85
N GLN A 26 -6.59 -14.36 28.22
CA GLN A 26 -6.98 -14.73 26.87
C GLN A 26 -5.87 -14.43 25.84
N ALA A 27 -5.19 -13.29 25.97
CA ALA A 27 -4.06 -12.95 25.10
C ALA A 27 -2.89 -13.93 25.28
N TYR A 28 -2.68 -14.44 26.50
CA TYR A 28 -1.66 -15.45 26.76
C TYR A 28 -1.98 -16.80 26.08
N TYR A 29 -3.22 -17.29 26.22
CA TYR A 29 -3.62 -18.59 25.65
C TYR A 29 -3.87 -18.52 24.13
N LYS A 30 -4.27 -17.35 23.62
CA LYS A 30 -4.48 -17.14 22.17
C LYS A 30 -3.17 -17.10 21.37
N HIS A 31 -2.04 -16.89 22.04
CA HIS A 31 -0.74 -16.88 21.38
C HIS A 31 -0.31 -18.31 21.07
N ASP A 32 -0.29 -18.67 19.79
CA ASP A 32 0.19 -19.95 19.30
C ASP A 32 1.53 -19.73 18.58
N ALA A 33 2.57 -20.42 19.04
CA ALA A 33 3.91 -20.30 18.47
C ALA A 33 3.98 -20.78 17.01
N ASP A 34 3.18 -21.80 16.68
CA ASP A 34 3.15 -22.35 15.34
C ASP A 34 2.46 -21.40 14.36
N VAL A 35 1.42 -20.70 14.84
CA VAL A 35 0.74 -19.66 14.03
C VAL A 35 1.67 -18.48 13.79
N ASP A 36 2.44 -18.08 14.80
CA ASP A 36 3.40 -16.98 14.67
C ASP A 36 4.54 -17.34 13.72
N MET A 37 5.08 -18.56 13.79
CA MET A 37 6.10 -19.03 12.84
C MET A 37 5.59 -19.07 11.40
N ARG A 38 4.37 -19.56 11.18
CA ARG A 38 3.74 -19.57 9.85
C ARG A 38 3.55 -18.14 9.32
N ARG A 39 3.10 -17.24 10.18
CA ARG A 39 2.92 -15.83 9.82
C ARG A 39 4.24 -15.16 9.43
N GLN A 40 5.31 -15.42 10.18
CA GLN A 40 6.64 -14.91 9.85
C GLN A 40 7.14 -15.48 8.53
N ALA A 41 7.01 -16.78 8.30
CA ALA A 41 7.42 -17.40 7.04
C ALA A 41 6.66 -16.83 5.84
N MET A 42 5.34 -16.58 6.00
CA MET A 42 4.54 -15.94 4.94
C MET A 42 4.97 -14.48 4.71
N GLU A 43 5.31 -13.73 5.76
CA GLU A 43 5.81 -12.37 5.66
C GLU A 43 7.15 -12.32 4.93
N GLU A 44 8.09 -13.21 5.28
CA GLU A 44 9.38 -13.32 4.61
C GLU A 44 9.25 -13.68 3.12
N LEU A 45 8.35 -14.62 2.80
CA LEU A 45 8.06 -14.98 1.42
C LEU A 45 7.50 -13.80 0.63
N ALA A 46 6.56 -13.06 1.22
CA ALA A 46 5.99 -11.87 0.58
C ALA A 46 7.04 -10.78 0.34
N VAL A 47 7.92 -10.52 1.32
CA VAL A 47 9.01 -9.53 1.19
C VAL A 47 9.98 -9.93 0.09
N ARG A 48 10.39 -11.20 0.05
CA ARG A 48 11.28 -11.72 -1.00
C ARG A 48 10.66 -11.55 -2.39
N TYR A 49 9.42 -11.95 -2.54
CA TYR A 49 8.68 -11.79 -3.79
C TYR A 49 8.59 -10.33 -4.24
N ILE A 50 8.27 -9.40 -3.32
CA ILE A 50 8.24 -7.98 -3.62
C ILE A 50 9.60 -7.49 -4.13
N MET A 51 10.68 -7.93 -3.52
CA MET A 51 12.04 -7.53 -3.92
C MET A 51 12.40 -8.07 -5.31
N GLU A 52 12.10 -9.33 -5.59
CA GLU A 52 12.35 -9.99 -6.87
C GLU A 52 11.59 -9.30 -8.02
N VAL A 53 10.28 -9.07 -7.85
CA VAL A 53 9.49 -8.40 -8.89
C VAL A 53 9.94 -6.95 -9.09
N ARG A 54 10.30 -6.24 -8.02
CA ARG A 54 10.79 -4.86 -8.12
C ARG A 54 12.20 -4.73 -8.68
N ALA A 55 12.98 -5.77 -8.67
CA ALA A 55 14.25 -5.78 -9.39
C ALA A 55 14.03 -5.66 -10.91
N ILE A 56 12.88 -6.16 -11.39
CA ILE A 56 12.49 -6.10 -12.82
C ILE A 56 11.66 -4.84 -13.09
N ASP A 57 10.64 -4.57 -12.26
CA ASP A 57 9.75 -3.39 -12.36
C ASP A 57 9.73 -2.59 -11.05
N PRO A 58 10.62 -1.60 -10.90
CA PRO A 58 10.69 -0.78 -9.68
C PRO A 58 9.44 0.05 -9.41
N GLY A 59 8.62 0.30 -10.45
CA GLY A 59 7.43 1.14 -10.41
C GLY A 59 6.15 0.43 -9.99
N ILE A 60 6.19 -0.89 -9.81
CA ILE A 60 4.99 -1.66 -9.53
C ILE A 60 4.40 -1.35 -8.14
N GLY A 61 3.09 -1.09 -8.08
CA GLY A 61 2.38 -0.78 -6.85
C GLY A 61 1.93 -2.00 -6.05
N GLY A 62 1.71 -1.83 -4.74
CA GLY A 62 1.38 -2.91 -3.81
C GLY A 62 0.14 -3.73 -4.18
N LEU A 63 -0.91 -3.12 -4.74
CA LEU A 63 -2.11 -3.83 -5.15
C LEU A 63 -1.85 -4.82 -6.30
N LYS A 64 -1.07 -4.40 -7.30
CA LYS A 64 -0.68 -5.29 -8.42
C LYS A 64 0.20 -6.43 -7.91
N LEU A 65 1.16 -6.13 -7.05
CA LEU A 65 2.02 -7.13 -6.41
C LEU A 65 1.22 -8.15 -5.61
N TRP A 66 0.22 -7.70 -4.84
CA TRP A 66 -0.66 -8.60 -4.10
C TRP A 66 -1.45 -9.56 -5.01
N ILE A 67 -1.99 -9.06 -6.13
CA ILE A 67 -2.71 -9.90 -7.11
C ILE A 67 -1.76 -10.92 -7.74
N MET A 68 -0.56 -10.50 -8.11
CA MET A 68 0.45 -11.38 -8.72
C MET A 68 0.92 -12.43 -7.71
N TYR A 69 1.22 -12.05 -6.48
CA TYR A 69 1.60 -12.94 -5.39
C TYR A 69 0.57 -14.04 -5.16
N ASN A 70 -0.71 -13.68 -4.99
CA ASN A 70 -1.76 -14.65 -4.76
C ASN A 70 -2.06 -15.53 -5.98
N ARG A 71 -1.79 -15.04 -7.18
CA ARG A 71 -1.90 -15.85 -8.41
C ARG A 71 -0.79 -16.89 -8.49
N GLU A 72 0.42 -16.56 -8.04
CA GLU A 72 1.59 -17.43 -8.11
C GLU A 72 1.62 -18.46 -6.97
N PHE A 73 1.39 -18.02 -5.73
CA PHE A 73 1.47 -18.89 -4.54
C PHE A 73 0.15 -19.56 -4.16
N GLY A 74 -0.96 -19.22 -4.80
CA GLY A 74 -2.24 -19.92 -4.71
C GLY A 74 -2.82 -20.05 -3.31
N ALA A 75 -3.63 -21.11 -3.10
CA ALA A 75 -4.39 -21.31 -1.87
C ALA A 75 -3.54 -21.64 -0.62
N GLY A 76 -2.31 -22.15 -0.79
CA GLY A 76 -1.47 -22.60 0.34
C GLY A 76 -0.79 -21.48 1.10
N SER A 77 -0.50 -20.35 0.44
CA SER A 77 0.22 -19.22 1.03
C SER A 77 -0.43 -17.88 0.69
N ALA A 78 -1.75 -17.88 0.46
CA ALA A 78 -2.50 -16.68 0.16
C ALA A 78 -2.48 -15.69 1.34
N ILE A 79 -2.20 -14.43 1.02
CA ILE A 79 -2.21 -13.33 1.99
C ILE A 79 -3.38 -12.40 1.65
N GLY A 80 -4.15 -12.01 2.69
CA GLY A 80 -5.20 -11.00 2.52
C GLY A 80 -4.63 -9.66 2.05
N ARG A 81 -5.39 -8.93 1.24
CA ARG A 81 -4.98 -7.65 0.66
C ARG A 81 -4.44 -6.68 1.71
N ASP A 82 -5.15 -6.51 2.80
CA ASP A 82 -4.80 -5.50 3.81
C ASP A 82 -3.52 -5.91 4.55
N CYS A 83 -3.37 -7.19 4.88
CA CYS A 83 -2.15 -7.72 5.49
C CYS A 83 -0.94 -7.57 4.56
N PHE A 84 -1.09 -7.84 3.25
CA PHE A 84 -0.02 -7.63 2.28
C PHE A 84 0.35 -6.14 2.15
N CYS A 85 -0.65 -5.25 2.15
CA CYS A 85 -0.43 -3.80 2.11
C CYS A 85 0.25 -3.28 3.39
N GLU A 86 -0.02 -3.87 4.55
CA GLU A 86 0.67 -3.55 5.80
C GLU A 86 2.14 -3.97 5.75
N ILE A 87 2.44 -5.18 5.29
CA ILE A 87 3.80 -5.66 5.06
C ILE A 87 4.52 -4.70 4.10
N PHE A 88 3.91 -4.39 2.97
CA PHE A 88 4.44 -3.48 1.97
C PHE A 88 4.74 -2.08 2.52
N ALA A 89 3.90 -1.58 3.43
CA ALA A 89 4.12 -0.31 4.11
C ALA A 89 5.22 -0.37 5.16
N ARG A 90 5.25 -1.43 5.97
CA ARG A 90 6.20 -1.64 7.07
C ARG A 90 7.63 -1.73 6.58
N TYR A 91 7.85 -2.40 5.45
CA TYR A 91 9.18 -2.52 4.83
C TYR A 91 9.55 -1.34 3.92
N GLY A 92 8.77 -0.26 3.93
CA GLY A 92 9.11 0.97 3.20
C GLY A 92 8.99 0.88 1.68
N PHE A 93 8.26 -0.11 1.16
CA PHE A 93 8.08 -0.30 -0.28
C PHE A 93 7.10 0.70 -0.94
N LYS A 94 6.49 1.62 -0.19
CA LYS A 94 5.60 2.63 -0.76
C LYS A 94 6.34 3.54 -1.73
N LEU A 95 5.79 3.67 -2.94
CA LEU A 95 6.32 4.59 -3.92
C LEU A 95 6.02 6.03 -3.51
N ARG A 96 7.04 6.88 -3.51
CA ARG A 96 6.83 8.31 -3.32
C ARG A 96 6.21 8.89 -4.60
N ARG A 97 5.02 9.45 -4.49
CA ARG A 97 4.46 10.26 -5.58
C ARG A 97 5.37 11.47 -5.80
N ARG A 98 5.90 11.60 -7.00
CA ARG A 98 6.48 12.89 -7.41
C ARG A 98 5.32 13.86 -7.61
N ASN A 99 5.22 14.88 -6.77
CA ASN A 99 4.34 16.02 -7.00
C ASN A 99 4.90 16.82 -8.19
N ARG A 100 4.64 16.36 -9.40
CA ARG A 100 4.80 17.19 -10.58
C ARG A 100 3.45 17.86 -10.80
N ALA A 101 3.38 19.16 -10.54
CA ALA A 101 2.29 19.96 -11.07
C ALA A 101 2.32 19.80 -12.60
N PRO A 102 1.25 19.31 -13.23
CA PRO A 102 1.22 19.22 -14.69
C PRO A 102 1.31 20.63 -15.26
N ARG A 103 2.40 20.92 -15.93
CA ARG A 103 2.58 22.18 -16.65
C ARG A 103 1.95 21.98 -18.03
N THR A 104 0.66 22.24 -18.14
CA THR A 104 -0.14 21.98 -19.34
C THR A 104 -0.06 23.10 -20.38
N THR A 105 0.29 24.33 -19.93
CA THR A 105 0.38 25.48 -20.82
C THR A 105 1.68 26.25 -20.59
N ASN A 106 2.31 26.68 -21.66
CA ASN A 106 3.41 27.63 -21.63
C ASN A 106 2.91 28.96 -22.15
N SER A 107 2.44 29.84 -21.29
CA SER A 107 1.95 31.17 -21.64
C SER A 107 3.07 32.19 -21.90
N THR A 108 4.32 31.81 -21.69
CA THR A 108 5.52 32.66 -21.90
C THR A 108 6.24 32.34 -23.21
N HIS A 109 5.51 31.89 -24.21
CA HIS A 109 6.07 31.75 -25.56
C HIS A 109 6.17 33.13 -26.25
N GLY A 110 7.23 33.37 -26.98
CA GLY A 110 7.43 34.62 -27.74
C GLY A 110 6.56 34.77 -29.02
N ASN A 111 5.55 33.89 -29.18
CA ASN A 111 4.68 33.90 -30.32
C ASN A 111 3.61 35.00 -30.19
N PRO A 112 3.20 35.65 -31.29
CA PRO A 112 2.13 36.64 -31.26
C PRO A 112 0.82 36.02 -30.77
N THR A 113 0.15 36.72 -29.87
CA THR A 113 -1.16 36.31 -29.37
C THR A 113 -2.24 36.97 -30.21
N TYR A 114 -3.20 36.19 -30.65
CA TYR A 114 -4.36 36.70 -31.39
C TYR A 114 -5.44 37.19 -30.43
N PRO A 115 -6.20 38.25 -30.81
CA PRO A 115 -7.30 38.72 -29.99
C PRO A 115 -8.41 37.67 -29.87
N ASN A 116 -9.05 37.60 -28.72
CA ASN A 116 -10.18 36.71 -28.49
C ASN A 116 -11.41 37.26 -29.29
N LEU A 117 -11.71 36.67 -30.45
CA LEU A 117 -12.80 37.08 -31.33
C LEU A 117 -14.20 36.81 -30.75
N ILE A 118 -14.29 35.93 -29.74
CA ILE A 118 -15.57 35.50 -29.18
C ILE A 118 -15.78 36.01 -27.73
N LYS A 119 -15.00 37.00 -27.29
CA LYS A 119 -15.04 37.52 -25.91
C LYS A 119 -16.44 37.98 -25.48
N THR A 120 -17.23 38.49 -26.42
CA THR A 120 -18.60 39.00 -26.15
C THR A 120 -19.69 38.13 -26.78
N LEU A 121 -19.33 37.01 -27.38
CA LEU A 121 -20.28 36.13 -28.03
C LEU A 121 -20.98 35.26 -27.01
N ILE A 122 -22.32 35.35 -26.94
CA ILE A 122 -23.18 34.45 -26.19
C ILE A 122 -23.90 33.58 -27.23
N PRO A 123 -23.51 32.31 -27.42
CA PRO A 123 -24.18 31.42 -28.36
C PRO A 123 -25.64 31.21 -28.00
N LYS A 124 -26.55 31.38 -28.94
CA LYS A 124 -27.99 31.22 -28.77
C LYS A 124 -28.53 29.94 -29.41
N ARG A 125 -27.75 29.36 -30.33
CA ARG A 125 -28.16 28.16 -31.09
C ARG A 125 -27.01 27.15 -31.13
N MET A 126 -27.37 25.89 -31.35
CA MET A 126 -26.39 24.82 -31.57
C MET A 126 -25.67 25.09 -32.90
N GLY A 127 -24.34 24.95 -32.91
CA GLY A 127 -23.50 25.18 -34.12
C GLY A 127 -23.03 26.62 -34.35
N GLU A 128 -23.44 27.60 -33.53
CA GLU A 128 -22.91 28.97 -33.62
C GLU A 128 -21.44 29.08 -33.21
N LEU A 129 -20.97 28.17 -32.36
CA LEU A 129 -19.59 28.11 -31.93
C LEU A 129 -19.12 26.66 -31.91
N ILE A 130 -18.03 26.38 -32.58
CA ILE A 130 -17.33 25.11 -32.55
C ILE A 130 -15.96 25.35 -31.93
N VAL A 131 -15.65 24.59 -30.85
CA VAL A 131 -14.36 24.65 -30.18
C VAL A 131 -13.68 23.30 -30.38
N SER A 132 -12.41 23.29 -30.75
CA SER A 132 -11.59 22.09 -30.80
C SER A 132 -10.31 22.30 -30.05
N ASP A 133 -9.87 21.28 -29.33
CA ASP A 133 -8.60 21.25 -28.61
C ASP A 133 -7.91 19.92 -28.87
N ILE A 134 -6.58 19.93 -28.87
CA ILE A 134 -5.77 18.73 -29.02
C ILE A 134 -5.16 18.42 -27.66
N THR A 135 -5.58 17.30 -27.06
CA THR A 135 -5.00 16.76 -25.84
C THR A 135 -4.09 15.58 -26.18
N TYR A 136 -2.87 15.60 -25.62
CA TYR A 136 -1.89 14.52 -25.72
C TYR A 136 -1.83 13.71 -24.43
#